data_5c44b4bc81700a7bbc5cb1f2c811d2ab
#
_entry.id   5c44b4bc81700a7bbc5cb1f2c811d2ab
#
_cell.length_a   1.000
_cell.length_b   1.000
_cell.length_c   1.000
_cell.angle_alpha   90.00
_cell.angle_beta   90.00
_cell.angle_gamma   90.00
#
_symmetry.space_group_name_H-M   'P 1'
#
loop_
_entity.id
_entity.type
_entity.pdbx_description
1 polymer ?
#
loop_
_entity_poly.entity_id
_entity_poly.type
_entity_poly.pdbx_seq_one_letter_code
_entity_poly.pdbx_strand_id
1 'polypeptide(L)'
;MLQLYFSPMACSLASRIALMEAGLDARYHLVHLGTKTIADDDGDFRDISSKGAVPVLVLEDGERLTESAAVLQYIADLNPERGLAPRPGDADRYRLQEWLSFIGAEIHKAFLFPTFWYKDDASLAKPRARIAQTLSVPAAHLADREFLVGQRFTVADAHLTWALLLLRAAGVDVAQWPSLTAYLERMQVRPTVREAVATEMALRKTVTPSPA
;
A
#
# COMPACT_ATOMS: atom_id res chain seq x y z
N MET A 1 -17.94 13.34 2.43
CA MET A 1 -16.52 13.31 2.82
C MET A 1 -16.06 11.85 2.81
N LEU A 2 -14.92 11.58 2.18
CA LEU A 2 -14.31 10.24 2.16
C LEU A 2 -13.92 9.75 3.56
N GLN A 3 -13.96 8.42 3.79
CA GLN A 3 -13.48 7.82 5.03
C GLN A 3 -12.58 6.63 4.70
N LEU A 4 -11.37 6.61 5.27
CA LEU A 4 -10.42 5.52 5.08
C LEU A 4 -10.28 4.70 6.36
N TYR A 5 -10.69 3.43 6.30
CA TYR A 5 -10.36 2.44 7.32
C TYR A 5 -8.98 1.88 7.03
N PHE A 6 -8.08 2.01 7.99
CA PHE A 6 -6.67 1.69 7.83
C PHE A 6 -6.10 0.97 9.05
N SER A 7 -4.97 0.32 8.88
CA SER A 7 -4.15 -0.17 9.99
C SER A 7 -2.73 0.32 9.82
N PRO A 8 -2.05 0.76 10.90
CA PRO A 8 -0.74 1.39 10.78
C PRO A 8 0.28 0.52 10.06
N MET A 9 0.90 1.08 9.03
CA MET A 9 1.89 0.45 8.15
C MET A 9 1.36 -0.74 7.32
N ALA A 10 0.05 -1.04 7.34
CA ALA A 10 -0.57 -1.98 6.41
C ALA A 10 -0.68 -1.41 4.99
N CYS A 11 -1.21 -2.19 4.04
CA CYS A 11 -1.36 -1.75 2.64
C CYS A 11 -2.20 -0.47 2.45
N SER A 12 -3.02 -0.13 3.42
CA SER A 12 -3.75 1.14 3.51
C SER A 12 -2.86 2.38 3.59
N LEU A 13 -1.58 2.26 3.95
CA LEU A 13 -0.62 3.37 3.88
C LEU A 13 -0.50 3.90 2.45
N ALA A 14 -0.53 3.04 1.43
CA ALA A 14 -0.53 3.46 0.03
C ALA A 14 -1.77 4.33 -0.30
N SER A 15 -2.94 3.98 0.25
CA SER A 15 -4.17 4.77 0.08
C SER A 15 -4.08 6.12 0.78
N ARG A 16 -3.49 6.19 1.98
CA ARG A 16 -3.22 7.46 2.67
C ARG A 16 -2.31 8.36 1.85
N ILE A 17 -1.19 7.82 1.35
CA ILE A 17 -0.26 8.56 0.47
C ILE A 17 -1.01 9.08 -0.76
N ALA A 18 -1.82 8.24 -1.40
CA ALA A 18 -2.60 8.62 -2.59
C ALA A 18 -3.60 9.73 -2.30
N LEU A 19 -4.34 9.69 -1.18
CA LEU A 19 -5.25 10.76 -0.76
C LEU A 19 -4.51 12.08 -0.56
N MET A 20 -3.37 12.05 0.12
CA MET A 20 -2.54 13.24 0.34
C MET A 20 -1.97 13.82 -0.97
N GLU A 21 -1.47 12.97 -1.87
CA GLU A 21 -0.98 13.40 -3.20
C GLU A 21 -2.12 13.95 -4.07
N ALA A 22 -3.33 13.40 -3.94
CA ALA A 22 -4.53 13.89 -4.63
C ALA A 22 -5.03 15.21 -4.04
N GLY A 23 -4.58 15.61 -2.85
CA GLY A 23 -5.10 16.78 -2.13
C GLY A 23 -6.55 16.58 -1.68
N LEU A 24 -6.91 15.35 -1.33
CA LEU A 24 -8.25 14.98 -0.90
C LEU A 24 -8.29 14.77 0.62
N ASP A 25 -9.23 15.43 1.26
CA ASP A 25 -9.50 15.23 2.68
C ASP A 25 -10.26 13.93 2.90
N ALA A 26 -9.88 13.20 3.94
CA ALA A 26 -10.58 12.00 4.39
C ALA A 26 -10.58 11.89 5.91
N ARG A 27 -11.63 11.32 6.46
CA ARG A 27 -11.63 10.87 7.86
C ARG A 27 -10.94 9.51 7.93
N TYR A 28 -10.07 9.35 8.92
CA TYR A 28 -9.28 8.13 9.10
C TYR A 28 -9.76 7.33 10.31
N HIS A 29 -10.11 6.06 10.10
CA HIS A 29 -10.56 5.13 11.13
C HIS A 29 -9.51 4.03 11.32
N LEU A 30 -8.88 3.99 12.49
CA LEU A 30 -7.87 3.00 12.80
C LEU A 30 -8.53 1.66 13.13
N VAL A 31 -8.05 0.60 12.47
CA VAL A 31 -8.53 -0.78 12.64
C VAL A 31 -7.44 -1.64 13.27
N HIS A 32 -7.79 -2.33 14.33
CA HIS A 32 -6.97 -3.39 14.94
C HIS A 32 -7.20 -4.70 14.19
N LEU A 33 -6.30 -5.06 13.24
CA LEU A 33 -6.51 -6.20 12.34
C LEU A 33 -6.58 -7.55 13.07
N GLY A 34 -5.96 -7.69 14.24
CA GLY A 34 -6.03 -8.90 15.05
C GLY A 34 -7.42 -9.14 15.65
N THR A 35 -7.96 -8.14 16.32
CA THR A 35 -9.25 -8.19 17.02
C THR A 35 -10.45 -7.84 16.15
N LYS A 36 -10.20 -7.18 14.99
CA LYS A 36 -11.23 -6.62 14.11
C LYS A 36 -12.06 -5.49 14.75
N THR A 37 -11.49 -4.77 15.70
CA THR A 37 -12.11 -3.61 16.35
C THR A 37 -11.66 -2.32 15.67
N ILE A 38 -12.49 -1.29 15.75
CA ILE A 38 -12.22 0.08 15.30
C ILE A 38 -11.84 0.89 16.53
N ALA A 39 -10.75 1.66 16.49
CA ALA A 39 -10.21 2.33 17.70
C ALA A 39 -11.16 3.39 18.29
N ASP A 40 -11.94 4.06 17.45
CA ASP A 40 -12.85 5.14 17.85
C ASP A 40 -14.32 4.70 17.88
N ASP A 41 -14.57 3.39 17.80
CA ASP A 41 -15.92 2.82 17.76
C ASP A 41 -15.89 1.42 18.39
N ASP A 42 -16.89 1.08 19.19
CA ASP A 42 -17.06 -0.26 19.76
C ASP A 42 -17.55 -1.30 18.72
N GLY A 43 -17.68 -0.90 17.45
CA GLY A 43 -18.16 -1.74 16.35
C GLY A 43 -17.14 -2.78 15.88
N ASP A 44 -17.67 -3.86 15.31
CA ASP A 44 -16.86 -4.86 14.61
C ASP A 44 -16.53 -4.37 13.18
N PHE A 45 -15.26 -4.31 12.85
CA PHE A 45 -14.82 -3.92 11.50
C PHE A 45 -15.39 -4.82 10.39
N ARG A 46 -15.82 -6.04 10.72
CA ARG A 46 -16.47 -6.94 9.76
C ARG A 46 -17.85 -6.46 9.32
N ASP A 47 -18.50 -5.58 10.08
CA ASP A 47 -19.74 -4.89 9.67
C ASP A 47 -19.47 -3.83 8.61
N ILE A 48 -18.24 -3.29 8.58
CA ILE A 48 -17.77 -2.38 7.53
C ILE A 48 -17.24 -3.15 6.32
N SER A 49 -16.53 -4.25 6.55
CA SER A 49 -15.94 -5.08 5.49
C SER A 49 -15.96 -6.55 5.89
N SER A 50 -16.81 -7.33 5.23
CA SER A 50 -16.90 -8.80 5.44
C SER A 50 -15.57 -9.52 5.18
N LYS A 51 -14.65 -8.90 4.41
CA LYS A 51 -13.29 -9.40 4.18
C LYS A 51 -12.39 -9.24 5.43
N GLY A 52 -12.76 -8.39 6.38
CA GLY A 52 -11.96 -8.07 7.56
C GLY A 52 -10.54 -7.57 7.25
N ALA A 53 -10.37 -6.90 6.11
CA ALA A 53 -9.09 -6.43 5.58
C ALA A 53 -9.15 -4.96 5.17
N VAL A 54 -8.05 -4.24 5.40
CA VAL A 54 -7.84 -2.86 4.95
C VAL A 54 -7.06 -2.84 3.61
N PRO A 55 -7.17 -1.75 2.82
CA PRO A 55 -8.00 -0.57 3.01
C PRO A 55 -9.48 -0.83 2.73
N VAL A 56 -10.34 -0.05 3.40
CA VAL A 56 -11.70 0.19 2.96
C VAL A 56 -11.87 1.69 2.81
N LEU A 57 -12.29 2.14 1.64
CA LEU A 57 -12.65 3.52 1.38
C LEU A 57 -14.18 3.62 1.32
N VAL A 58 -14.75 4.36 2.26
CA VAL A 58 -16.18 4.72 2.22
C VAL A 58 -16.31 6.00 1.41
N LEU A 59 -17.12 5.93 0.38
CA LEU A 59 -17.36 6.99 -0.58
C LEU A 59 -18.35 8.01 -0.02
N GLU A 60 -18.57 9.12 -0.70
CA GLU A 60 -19.46 10.19 -0.23
C GLU A 60 -20.95 9.77 -0.22
N ASP A 61 -21.33 8.82 -1.05
CA ASP A 61 -22.66 8.21 -1.10
C ASP A 61 -22.85 7.06 -0.09
N GLY A 62 -21.78 6.70 0.66
CA GLY A 62 -21.79 5.62 1.65
C GLY A 62 -21.39 4.26 1.09
N GLU A 63 -21.16 4.13 -0.24
CA GLU A 63 -20.64 2.90 -0.83
C GLU A 63 -19.22 2.58 -0.31
N ARG A 64 -18.89 1.29 -0.26
CA ARG A 64 -17.63 0.79 0.33
C ARG A 64 -16.78 0.15 -0.73
N LEU A 65 -15.64 0.77 -1.03
CA LEU A 65 -14.66 0.25 -1.97
C LEU A 65 -13.52 -0.45 -1.21
N THR A 66 -13.21 -1.66 -1.62
CA THR A 66 -12.11 -2.48 -1.05
C THR A 66 -11.10 -2.82 -2.14
N GLU A 67 -10.01 -3.53 -1.76
CA GLU A 67 -8.86 -3.88 -2.59
C GLU A 67 -7.98 -2.66 -2.95
N SER A 68 -6.71 -2.73 -2.56
CA SER A 68 -5.75 -1.62 -2.76
C SER A 68 -5.73 -1.12 -4.21
N ALA A 69 -5.75 -2.04 -5.19
CA ALA A 69 -5.69 -1.67 -6.60
C ALA A 69 -6.92 -0.85 -7.05
N ALA A 70 -8.12 -1.19 -6.55
CA ALA A 70 -9.35 -0.46 -6.87
C ALA A 70 -9.40 0.89 -6.13
N VAL A 71 -9.11 0.88 -4.83
CA VAL A 71 -9.08 2.08 -3.98
C VAL A 71 -8.11 3.13 -4.52
N LEU A 72 -6.90 2.72 -4.88
CA LEU A 72 -5.86 3.59 -5.40
C LEU A 72 -6.26 4.24 -6.73
N GLN A 73 -6.85 3.48 -7.65
CA GLN A 73 -7.33 4.02 -8.92
C GLN A 73 -8.48 5.00 -8.71
N TYR A 74 -9.43 4.65 -7.84
CA TYR A 74 -10.55 5.53 -7.54
C TYR A 74 -10.07 6.88 -6.97
N ILE A 75 -9.14 6.86 -6.00
CA ILE A 75 -8.55 8.09 -5.44
C ILE A 75 -7.89 8.94 -6.54
N ALA A 76 -7.14 8.31 -7.46
CA ALA A 76 -6.49 9.02 -8.55
C ALA A 76 -7.51 9.65 -9.53
N ASP A 77 -8.64 9.00 -9.76
CA ASP A 77 -9.67 9.46 -10.68
C ASP A 77 -10.55 10.57 -10.10
N LEU A 78 -10.59 10.73 -8.76
CA LEU A 78 -11.30 11.84 -8.10
C LEU A 78 -10.66 13.22 -8.37
N ASN A 79 -9.35 13.27 -8.61
CA ASN A 79 -8.65 14.50 -8.96
C ASN A 79 -7.67 14.26 -10.11
N PRO A 80 -8.16 14.13 -11.36
CA PRO A 80 -7.34 13.78 -12.52
C PRO A 80 -6.25 14.82 -12.84
N GLU A 81 -6.45 16.08 -12.45
CA GLU A 81 -5.47 17.16 -12.65
C GLU A 81 -4.15 16.91 -11.88
N ARG A 82 -4.19 16.12 -10.82
CA ARG A 82 -2.99 15.69 -10.08
C ARG A 82 -2.14 14.69 -10.86
N GLY A 83 -2.70 14.03 -11.88
CA GLY A 83 -1.99 13.09 -12.75
C GLY A 83 -1.50 11.85 -12.04
N LEU A 84 -2.19 11.40 -10.98
CA LEU A 84 -1.82 10.22 -10.20
C LEU A 84 -2.12 8.89 -10.90
N ALA A 85 -2.86 8.94 -12.01
CA ALA A 85 -3.06 7.84 -12.94
C ALA A 85 -3.19 8.39 -14.37
N PRO A 86 -2.78 7.62 -15.38
CA PRO A 86 -3.13 7.91 -16.77
C PRO A 86 -4.66 7.88 -16.98
N ARG A 87 -5.14 8.59 -17.99
CA ARG A 87 -6.58 8.64 -18.28
C ARG A 87 -7.13 7.25 -18.60
N PRO A 88 -8.39 6.96 -18.22
CA PRO A 88 -9.06 5.73 -18.68
C PRO A 88 -9.02 5.62 -20.21
N GLY A 89 -8.65 4.44 -20.70
CA GLY A 89 -8.50 4.17 -22.14
C GLY A 89 -7.08 4.37 -22.69
N ASP A 90 -6.21 5.11 -22.02
CA ASP A 90 -4.81 5.22 -22.39
C ASP A 90 -4.05 3.90 -22.19
N ALA A 91 -3.09 3.57 -23.05
CA ALA A 91 -2.27 2.37 -22.91
C ALA A 91 -1.53 2.33 -21.55
N ASP A 92 -1.05 3.47 -21.08
CA ASP A 92 -0.36 3.59 -19.80
C ASP A 92 -1.29 3.32 -18.60
N ARG A 93 -2.62 3.47 -18.76
CA ARG A 93 -3.57 3.07 -17.72
C ARG A 93 -3.51 1.57 -17.47
N TYR A 94 -3.37 0.76 -18.51
CA TYR A 94 -3.21 -0.69 -18.37
C TYR A 94 -1.86 -1.06 -17.76
N ARG A 95 -0.80 -0.28 -18.04
CA ARG A 95 0.50 -0.44 -17.36
C ARG A 95 0.40 -0.13 -15.87
N LEU A 96 -0.36 0.89 -15.50
CA LEU A 96 -0.65 1.17 -14.08
C LEU A 96 -1.38 -0.01 -13.42
N GLN A 97 -2.40 -0.55 -14.07
CA GLN A 97 -3.16 -1.70 -13.56
C GLN A 97 -2.29 -2.96 -13.44
N GLU A 98 -1.42 -3.20 -14.42
CA GLU A 98 -0.43 -4.29 -14.40
C GLU A 98 0.46 -4.18 -13.15
N TRP A 99 1.03 -3.00 -12.86
CA TRP A 99 1.84 -2.79 -11.66
C TRP A 99 1.04 -2.94 -10.37
N LEU A 100 -0.15 -2.39 -10.29
CA LEU A 100 -1.01 -2.54 -9.11
C LEU A 100 -1.35 -4.01 -8.85
N SER A 101 -1.65 -4.77 -9.90
CA SER A 101 -1.93 -6.21 -9.80
C SER A 101 -0.69 -6.99 -9.38
N PHE A 102 0.46 -6.71 -10.00
CA PHE A 102 1.73 -7.36 -9.67
C PHE A 102 2.13 -7.14 -8.20
N ILE A 103 2.10 -5.89 -7.73
CA ILE A 103 2.46 -5.55 -6.34
C ILE A 103 1.48 -6.24 -5.37
N GLY A 104 0.19 -6.21 -5.67
CA GLY A 104 -0.84 -6.83 -4.83
C GLY A 104 -0.73 -8.36 -4.75
N ALA A 105 -0.53 -9.02 -5.87
CA ALA A 105 -0.48 -10.48 -5.95
C ALA A 105 0.88 -11.04 -5.56
N GLU A 106 1.97 -10.55 -6.18
CA GLU A 106 3.28 -11.20 -6.12
C GLU A 106 4.14 -10.72 -4.95
N ILE A 107 3.99 -9.45 -4.51
CA ILE A 107 4.73 -8.92 -3.37
C ILE A 107 3.88 -9.01 -2.10
N HIS A 108 2.69 -8.41 -2.12
CA HIS A 108 1.84 -8.35 -0.94
C HIS A 108 1.31 -9.74 -0.53
N LYS A 109 0.50 -10.37 -1.37
CA LYS A 109 -0.16 -11.62 -1.00
C LYS A 109 0.78 -12.83 -1.01
N ALA A 110 1.72 -12.89 -1.95
CA ALA A 110 2.64 -14.01 -2.04
C ALA A 110 3.77 -13.99 -1.01
N PHE A 111 4.17 -12.81 -0.52
CA PHE A 111 5.30 -12.69 0.42
C PHE A 111 4.96 -11.93 1.71
N LEU A 112 4.54 -10.66 1.64
CA LEU A 112 4.36 -9.83 2.83
C LEU A 112 3.27 -10.37 3.75
N PHE A 113 2.13 -10.76 3.18
CA PHE A 113 1.04 -11.31 3.97
C PHE A 113 1.48 -12.56 4.74
N PRO A 114 2.05 -13.61 4.11
CA PRO A 114 2.58 -14.77 4.83
C PRO A 114 3.58 -14.40 5.92
N THR A 115 4.51 -13.51 5.64
CA THR A 115 5.60 -13.14 6.57
C THR A 115 5.06 -12.53 7.88
N PHE A 116 3.96 -11.79 7.83
CA PHE A 116 3.38 -11.18 9.02
C PHE A 116 2.32 -12.03 9.71
N TRP A 117 1.74 -13.01 9.01
CA TRP A 117 0.67 -13.86 9.56
C TRP A 117 1.13 -15.26 9.96
N TYR A 118 2.10 -15.84 9.25
CA TYR A 118 2.63 -17.14 9.60
C TYR A 118 3.92 -16.98 10.41
N LYS A 119 4.08 -17.81 11.44
CA LYS A 119 5.24 -17.73 12.36
C LYS A 119 6.20 -18.90 12.18
N ASP A 120 5.82 -19.91 11.40
CA ASP A 120 6.63 -21.08 11.16
C ASP A 120 7.48 -20.95 9.90
N ASP A 121 8.73 -21.40 9.99
CA ASP A 121 9.69 -21.29 8.88
C ASP A 121 9.32 -22.14 7.67
N ALA A 122 8.59 -23.24 7.85
CA ALA A 122 8.19 -24.10 6.76
C ALA A 122 7.20 -23.40 5.82
N SER A 123 6.23 -22.66 6.36
CA SER A 123 5.29 -21.85 5.60
C SER A 123 5.96 -20.68 4.87
N LEU A 124 7.10 -20.19 5.39
CA LEU A 124 7.82 -19.06 4.83
C LEU A 124 8.92 -19.45 3.83
N ALA A 125 9.30 -20.72 3.75
CA ALA A 125 10.40 -21.18 2.90
C ALA A 125 10.18 -20.83 1.41
N LYS A 126 9.00 -21.14 0.87
CA LYS A 126 8.66 -20.84 -0.53
C LYS A 126 8.56 -19.32 -0.81
N PRO A 127 7.82 -18.52 -0.01
CA PRO A 127 7.81 -17.07 -0.14
C PRO A 127 9.23 -16.46 -0.14
N ARG A 128 10.08 -16.85 0.81
CA ARG A 128 11.46 -16.33 0.91
C ARG A 128 12.32 -16.70 -0.30
N ALA A 129 12.20 -17.91 -0.81
CA ALA A 129 12.94 -18.33 -2.01
C ALA A 129 12.52 -17.56 -3.26
N ARG A 130 11.25 -17.16 -3.35
CA ARG A 130 10.70 -16.49 -4.54
C ARG A 130 10.90 -14.98 -4.55
N ILE A 131 10.97 -14.32 -3.38
CA ILE A 131 10.92 -12.85 -3.31
C ILE A 131 12.06 -12.19 -4.08
N ALA A 132 13.26 -12.77 -4.10
CA ALA A 132 14.38 -12.22 -4.83
C ALA A 132 14.10 -12.15 -6.35
N GLN A 133 13.54 -13.20 -6.92
CA GLN A 133 13.13 -13.22 -8.32
C GLN A 133 11.99 -12.22 -8.58
N THR A 134 11.02 -12.12 -7.67
CA THR A 134 9.91 -11.18 -7.79
C THR A 134 10.43 -9.73 -7.81
N LEU A 135 11.36 -9.38 -6.91
CA LEU A 135 11.92 -8.02 -6.83
C LEU A 135 12.86 -7.68 -7.99
N SER A 136 13.42 -8.67 -8.70
CA SER A 136 14.23 -8.40 -9.89
C SER A 136 13.41 -7.70 -11.00
N VAL A 137 12.09 -7.90 -11.04
CA VAL A 137 11.19 -7.30 -12.05
C VAL A 137 11.11 -5.76 -11.88
N PRO A 138 10.66 -5.22 -10.74
CA PRO A 138 10.67 -3.77 -10.55
C PRO A 138 12.09 -3.19 -10.49
N ALA A 139 13.10 -3.96 -10.04
CA ALA A 139 14.49 -3.51 -10.03
C ALA A 139 15.03 -3.26 -11.45
N ALA A 140 14.78 -4.17 -12.37
CA ALA A 140 15.17 -4.01 -13.77
C ALA A 140 14.39 -2.85 -14.44
N HIS A 141 13.10 -2.74 -14.16
CA HIS A 141 12.27 -1.66 -14.70
C HIS A 141 12.70 -0.26 -14.25
N LEU A 142 13.10 -0.13 -12.99
CA LEU A 142 13.52 1.15 -12.37
C LEU A 142 15.02 1.44 -12.53
N ALA A 143 15.77 0.61 -13.26
CA ALA A 143 17.18 0.84 -13.50
C ALA A 143 17.45 2.12 -14.33
N ASP A 144 16.53 2.45 -15.23
CA ASP A 144 16.59 3.60 -16.12
C ASP A 144 15.34 4.52 -16.04
N ARG A 145 14.48 4.30 -15.04
CA ARG A 145 13.22 5.05 -14.83
C ARG A 145 13.11 5.59 -13.43
N GLU A 146 12.51 6.76 -13.33
CA GLU A 146 12.23 7.37 -12.01
C GLU A 146 10.95 6.85 -11.37
N PHE A 147 9.95 6.45 -12.19
CA PHE A 147 8.63 6.01 -11.78
C PHE A 147 8.21 4.74 -12.52
N LEU A 148 7.22 4.04 -11.96
CA LEU A 148 6.69 2.81 -12.55
C LEU A 148 5.93 3.05 -13.86
N VAL A 149 5.25 4.20 -13.99
CA VAL A 149 4.46 4.53 -15.19
C VAL A 149 4.73 5.99 -15.58
N GLY A 150 5.07 6.20 -16.84
CA GLY A 150 5.33 7.53 -17.37
C GLY A 150 6.52 8.25 -16.70
N GLN A 151 6.39 9.56 -16.52
CA GLN A 151 7.47 10.43 -16.02
C GLN A 151 7.09 11.17 -14.74
N ARG A 152 6.07 10.70 -14.02
CA ARG A 152 5.60 11.29 -12.76
C ARG A 152 5.14 10.24 -11.78
N PHE A 153 5.07 10.63 -10.52
CA PHE A 153 4.51 9.80 -9.47
C PHE A 153 3.05 9.43 -9.77
N THR A 154 2.73 8.15 -9.60
CA THR A 154 1.38 7.59 -9.73
C THR A 154 1.00 6.79 -8.48
N VAL A 155 -0.25 6.35 -8.42
CA VAL A 155 -0.70 5.48 -7.33
C VAL A 155 -0.02 4.10 -7.34
N ALA A 156 0.57 3.68 -8.46
CA ALA A 156 1.41 2.48 -8.49
C ALA A 156 2.70 2.70 -7.68
N ASP A 157 3.27 3.91 -7.75
CA ASP A 157 4.45 4.27 -6.95
C ASP A 157 4.13 4.35 -5.46
N ALA A 158 2.95 4.86 -5.08
CA ALA A 158 2.49 4.81 -3.70
C ALA A 158 2.42 3.36 -3.18
N HIS A 159 1.91 2.43 -4.01
CA HIS A 159 1.76 1.02 -3.66
C HIS A 159 3.13 0.32 -3.54
N LEU A 160 4.05 0.55 -4.49
CA LEU A 160 5.40 -0.03 -4.42
C LEU A 160 6.20 0.55 -3.24
N THR A 161 6.08 1.84 -2.98
CA THR A 161 6.73 2.50 -1.84
C THR A 161 6.33 1.85 -0.52
N TRP A 162 5.04 1.67 -0.29
CA TRP A 162 4.55 0.93 0.87
C TRP A 162 5.15 -0.48 0.93
N ALA A 163 5.11 -1.22 -0.18
CA ALA A 163 5.60 -2.60 -0.23
C ALA A 163 7.10 -2.69 0.10
N LEU A 164 7.93 -1.79 -0.44
CA LEU A 164 9.37 -1.78 -0.15
C LEU A 164 9.68 -1.41 1.31
N LEU A 165 8.94 -0.47 1.90
CA LEU A 165 9.06 -0.15 3.33
C LEU A 165 8.75 -1.37 4.20
N LEU A 166 7.70 -2.10 3.86
CA LEU A 166 7.29 -3.27 4.62
C LEU A 166 8.22 -4.48 4.40
N LEU A 167 8.78 -4.63 3.19
CA LEU A 167 9.82 -5.63 2.90
C LEU A 167 11.04 -5.46 3.79
N ARG A 168 11.51 -4.22 3.97
CA ARG A 168 12.61 -3.93 4.92
C ARG A 168 12.25 -4.32 6.35
N ALA A 169 11.03 -4.01 6.79
CA ALA A 169 10.53 -4.41 8.11
C ALA A 169 10.38 -5.94 8.25
N ALA A 170 10.17 -6.65 7.14
CA ALA A 170 10.14 -8.12 7.06
C ALA A 170 11.53 -8.76 6.96
N GLY A 171 12.61 -7.99 7.05
CA GLY A 171 13.97 -8.48 7.01
C GLY A 171 14.55 -8.74 5.61
N VAL A 172 13.87 -8.27 4.55
CA VAL A 172 14.42 -8.33 3.20
C VAL A 172 15.43 -7.20 3.01
N ASP A 173 16.66 -7.57 2.69
CA ASP A 173 17.70 -6.60 2.37
C ASP A 173 17.48 -6.02 0.97
N VAL A 174 16.81 -4.88 0.89
CA VAL A 174 16.51 -4.17 -0.37
C VAL A 174 17.79 -3.61 -1.01
N ALA A 175 18.90 -3.46 -0.27
CA ALA A 175 20.18 -2.97 -0.79
C ALA A 175 20.79 -3.89 -1.87
N GLN A 176 20.35 -5.15 -1.94
CA GLN A 176 20.73 -6.05 -3.03
C GLN A 176 20.27 -5.55 -4.42
N TRP A 177 19.31 -4.62 -4.47
CA TRP A 177 18.81 -3.98 -5.70
C TRP A 177 19.05 -2.47 -5.64
N PRO A 178 20.19 -1.97 -6.16
CA PRO A 178 20.53 -0.55 -6.08
C PRO A 178 19.47 0.38 -6.66
N SER A 179 18.79 -0.03 -7.75
CA SER A 179 17.69 0.73 -8.36
C SER A 179 16.48 0.87 -7.45
N LEU A 180 16.12 -0.19 -6.69
CA LEU A 180 15.03 -0.13 -5.72
C LEU A 180 15.42 0.71 -4.49
N THR A 181 16.67 0.67 -4.08
CA THR A 181 17.18 1.52 -2.99
C THR A 181 17.09 2.98 -3.38
N ALA A 182 17.66 3.37 -4.53
CA ALA A 182 17.61 4.73 -5.04
C ALA A 182 16.15 5.21 -5.26
N TYR A 183 15.31 4.33 -5.78
CA TYR A 183 13.87 4.62 -5.92
C TYR A 183 13.22 4.89 -4.56
N LEU A 184 13.41 4.01 -3.57
CA LEU A 184 12.82 4.18 -2.25
C LEU A 184 13.30 5.46 -1.55
N GLU A 185 14.57 5.81 -1.68
CA GLU A 185 15.12 7.07 -1.19
C GLU A 185 14.40 8.28 -1.81
N ARG A 186 14.22 8.30 -3.14
CA ARG A 186 13.45 9.36 -3.83
C ARG A 186 12.00 9.43 -3.32
N MET A 187 11.35 8.31 -3.09
CA MET A 187 9.98 8.28 -2.57
C MET A 187 9.90 8.81 -1.14
N GLN A 188 10.84 8.43 -0.28
CA GLN A 188 10.85 8.82 1.13
C GLN A 188 11.11 10.32 1.37
N VAL A 189 11.72 11.04 0.44
CA VAL A 189 11.90 12.49 0.56
C VAL A 189 10.67 13.29 0.14
N ARG A 190 9.68 12.67 -0.52
CA ARG A 190 8.40 13.33 -0.85
C ARG A 190 7.67 13.73 0.43
N PRO A 191 7.20 14.98 0.55
CA PRO A 191 6.55 15.46 1.76
C PRO A 191 5.38 14.58 2.23
N THR A 192 4.50 14.21 1.30
CA THR A 192 3.31 13.37 1.56
C THR A 192 3.67 11.97 2.04
N VAL A 193 4.67 11.33 1.43
CA VAL A 193 5.17 10.00 1.85
C VAL A 193 5.76 10.08 3.26
N ARG A 194 6.62 11.07 3.50
CA ARG A 194 7.27 11.26 4.80
C ARG A 194 6.25 11.50 5.90
N GLU A 195 5.26 12.36 5.65
CA GLU A 195 4.21 12.67 6.61
C GLU A 195 3.32 11.46 6.88
N ALA A 196 2.86 10.77 5.84
CA ALA A 196 2.04 9.56 5.98
C ALA A 196 2.75 8.48 6.79
N VAL A 197 4.02 8.21 6.49
CA VAL A 197 4.85 7.23 7.21
C VAL A 197 5.05 7.65 8.66
N ALA A 198 5.40 8.92 8.93
CA ALA A 198 5.61 9.42 10.30
C ALA A 198 4.34 9.28 11.14
N THR A 199 3.18 9.66 10.57
CA THR A 199 1.88 9.54 11.22
C THR A 199 1.56 8.09 11.58
N GLU A 200 1.71 7.16 10.63
CA GLU A 200 1.37 5.76 10.89
C GLU A 200 2.38 5.05 11.80
N MET A 201 3.65 5.43 11.74
CA MET A 201 4.66 4.93 12.69
C MET A 201 4.38 5.39 14.12
N ALA A 202 3.89 6.62 14.32
CA ALA A 202 3.48 7.10 15.64
C ALA A 202 2.28 6.29 16.15
N LEU A 203 1.26 6.08 15.32
CA LEU A 203 0.07 5.30 15.66
C LEU A 203 0.38 3.82 15.93
N ARG A 204 1.36 3.24 15.23
CA ARG A 204 1.76 1.84 15.45
C ARG A 204 2.23 1.58 16.89
N LYS A 205 2.79 2.59 17.56
CA LYS A 205 3.23 2.47 18.96
C LYS A 205 2.05 2.37 19.93
N THR A 206 0.87 2.85 19.53
CA THR A 206 -0.35 2.82 20.35
C THR A 206 -1.19 1.56 20.12
N VAL A 207 -0.96 0.87 19.01
CA VAL A 207 -1.65 -0.39 18.71
C VAL A 207 -0.97 -1.51 19.48
N THR A 208 -1.63 -2.07 20.49
CA THR A 208 -1.14 -3.23 21.22
C THR A 208 -0.94 -4.39 20.24
N PRO A 209 0.21 -5.09 20.27
CA PRO A 209 0.38 -6.30 19.49
C PRO A 209 -0.75 -7.28 19.82
N SER A 210 -1.40 -7.85 18.81
CA SER A 210 -2.38 -8.93 19.03
C SER A 210 -1.69 -10.02 19.83
N PRO A 211 -2.32 -10.54 20.91
CA PRO A 211 -1.75 -11.67 21.61
C PRO A 211 -1.50 -12.82 20.63
N ALA A 212 -0.35 -13.45 20.79
CA ALA A 212 0.16 -14.50 19.90
C ALA A 212 -0.71 -15.76 19.95
#